data_1308580b1390ca8d27ca42b7952deb2d
#
_entry.id   1308580b1390ca8d27ca42b7952deb2d
#
_cell.length_a   1.000
_cell.length_b   1.000
_cell.length_c   1.000
_cell.angle_alpha   90.00
_cell.angle_beta   90.00
_cell.angle_gamma   90.00
#
_symmetry.space_group_name_H-M   'P 1'
#
loop_
_entity.id
_entity.type
_entity.pdbx_description
1 polymer ?
#
loop_
_entity_poly.entity_id
_entity_poly.type
_entity_poly.pdbx_seq_one_letter_code
_entity_poly.pdbx_strand_id
1 'polypeptide(L)'
;MNDADILRALKEVHDPELGINIVDLGLVYRAERTREGIAVEMTMTTPTCPIGEMMVMQAEAALRRHFPDAATVHVHLIWDPPWSPDLMTEEGQRALNGPDRTR
;
A
#
# COMPACT_ATOMS: atom_id res chain seq x y z
N MET A 1 14.91 -1.65 -3.48
CA MET A 1 14.39 -0.55 -4.32
C MET A 1 12.98 -0.87 -4.77
N ASN A 2 12.10 0.10 -4.74
CA ASN A 2 10.71 -0.14 -5.06
C ASN A 2 10.43 0.13 -6.54
N ASP A 3 9.67 -0.78 -7.14
CA ASP A 3 9.30 -0.67 -8.55
C ASP A 3 8.18 0.34 -8.70
N ALA A 4 8.39 1.37 -9.54
CA ALA A 4 7.43 2.45 -9.69
C ALA A 4 6.10 1.97 -10.29
N ASP A 5 6.16 1.01 -11.19
CA ASP A 5 4.94 0.49 -11.81
C ASP A 5 4.10 -0.28 -10.81
N ILE A 6 4.76 -1.02 -9.91
CA ILE A 6 4.05 -1.74 -8.86
C ILE A 6 3.40 -0.75 -7.92
N LEU A 7 4.14 0.29 -7.52
CA LEU A 7 3.58 1.30 -6.63
C LEU A 7 2.39 2.01 -7.26
N ARG A 8 2.46 2.28 -8.57
CA ARG A 8 1.35 2.92 -9.26
C ARG A 8 0.10 2.04 -9.23
N ALA A 9 0.27 0.75 -9.44
CA ALA A 9 -0.85 -0.18 -9.38
C ALA A 9 -1.45 -0.22 -7.98
N LEU A 10 -0.59 -0.18 -6.95
CA LEU A 10 -1.05 -0.24 -5.57
C LEU A 10 -1.79 1.02 -5.14
N LYS A 11 -1.64 2.12 -5.87
CA LYS A 11 -2.39 3.34 -5.53
C LYS A 11 -3.88 3.18 -5.76
N GLU A 12 -4.32 2.10 -6.40
CA GLU A 12 -5.75 1.81 -6.51
C GLU A 12 -6.36 1.29 -5.22
N VAL A 13 -5.51 0.88 -4.28
CA VAL A 13 -5.97 0.32 -3.01
C VAL A 13 -6.00 1.43 -1.97
N HIS A 14 -7.18 1.68 -1.41
CA HIS A 14 -7.38 2.78 -0.47
C HIS A 14 -7.77 2.24 0.89
N ASP A 15 -7.24 2.87 1.93
CA ASP A 15 -7.67 2.60 3.29
C ASP A 15 -9.10 3.08 3.44
N PRO A 16 -10.05 2.22 3.83
CA PRO A 16 -11.45 2.61 3.88
C PRO A 16 -11.76 3.64 4.95
N GLU A 17 -10.92 3.74 5.97
CA GLU A 17 -11.15 4.71 7.04
C GLU A 17 -10.64 6.09 6.71
N LEU A 18 -9.51 6.15 6.03
CA LEU A 18 -8.86 7.42 5.74
C LEU A 18 -9.11 7.90 4.31
N GLY A 19 -9.48 6.99 3.42
CA GLY A 19 -9.72 7.34 2.03
C GLY A 19 -8.46 7.66 1.24
N ILE A 20 -7.30 7.31 1.78
CA ILE A 20 -6.01 7.58 1.15
C ILE A 20 -5.43 6.26 0.68
N ASN A 21 -4.78 6.27 -0.49
CA ASN A 21 -4.21 5.03 -1.02
C ASN A 21 -3.03 4.57 -0.16
N ILE A 22 -2.78 3.26 -0.20
CA ILE A 22 -1.81 2.65 0.70
C ILE A 22 -0.38 3.11 0.44
N VAL A 23 -0.08 3.53 -0.78
CA VAL A 23 1.27 4.01 -1.09
C VAL A 23 1.52 5.35 -0.42
N ASP A 24 0.58 6.27 -0.56
CA ASP A 24 0.73 7.60 0.05
C ASP A 24 0.61 7.56 1.55
N LEU A 25 -0.08 6.54 2.08
CA LEU A 25 -0.11 6.34 3.53
C LEU A 25 1.21 5.82 4.09
N GLY A 26 2.11 5.37 3.22
CA GLY A 26 3.37 4.82 3.68
C GLY A 26 3.24 3.39 4.19
N LEU A 27 2.23 2.67 3.73
CA LEU A 27 2.00 1.30 4.17
C LEU A 27 2.79 0.28 3.37
N VAL A 28 3.30 0.66 2.20
CA VAL A 28 4.07 -0.26 1.36
C VAL A 28 5.54 -0.08 1.67
N TYR A 29 6.14 -1.11 2.25
CA TYR A 29 7.54 -1.07 2.63
C TYR A 29 8.46 -1.60 1.55
N ARG A 30 7.95 -2.50 0.71
CA ARG A 30 8.77 -3.11 -0.33
C ARG A 30 7.87 -3.51 -1.48
N ALA A 31 8.30 -3.19 -2.69
CA ALA A 31 7.55 -3.53 -3.91
C ALA A 31 8.56 -3.86 -4.98
N GLU A 32 8.78 -5.15 -5.25
CA GLU A 32 9.83 -5.59 -6.15
C GLU A 32 9.32 -6.59 -7.15
N ARG A 33 9.93 -6.58 -8.32
CA ARG A 33 9.74 -7.65 -9.29
C ARG A 33 10.78 -8.72 -9.05
N THR A 34 10.33 -9.95 -9.08
CA THR A 34 11.21 -11.10 -8.98
C THR A 34 11.16 -11.87 -10.29
N ARG A 35 12.00 -12.90 -10.40
CA ARG A 35 11.97 -13.76 -11.58
C ARG A 35 10.60 -14.38 -11.79
N GLU A 36 9.94 -14.68 -10.70
CA GLU A 36 8.68 -15.42 -10.76
C GLU A 36 7.48 -14.51 -10.79
N GLY A 37 7.65 -13.25 -10.39
CA GLY A 37 6.52 -12.36 -10.36
C GLY A 37 6.77 -11.13 -9.52
N ILE A 38 5.89 -10.89 -8.55
CA ILE A 38 5.89 -9.66 -7.78
C ILE A 38 5.87 -10.00 -6.30
N ALA A 39 6.69 -9.29 -5.52
CA ALA A 39 6.74 -9.44 -4.07
C ALA A 39 6.55 -8.07 -3.42
N VAL A 40 5.57 -7.97 -2.54
CA VAL A 40 5.25 -6.74 -1.83
C VAL A 40 5.19 -7.02 -0.34
N GLU A 41 5.78 -6.13 0.44
CA GLU A 41 5.63 -6.12 1.90
C GLU A 41 4.92 -4.84 2.29
N MET A 42 3.86 -4.98 3.06
CA MET A 42 3.08 -3.84 3.51
C MET A 42 2.68 -4.00 4.96
N THR A 43 2.24 -2.90 5.55
CA THR A 43 1.78 -2.92 6.93
C THR A 43 0.44 -2.20 7.01
N MET A 44 -0.07 -2.09 8.22
CA MET A 44 -1.31 -1.36 8.50
C MET A 44 -1.05 -0.33 9.58
N THR A 45 -1.98 0.62 9.68
CA THR A 45 -1.85 1.69 10.66
C THR A 45 -2.06 1.20 12.09
N THR A 46 -2.73 0.06 12.25
CA THR A 46 -2.93 -0.53 13.57
C THR A 46 -2.92 -2.06 13.46
N PRO A 47 -2.25 -2.75 14.40
CA PRO A 47 -2.17 -4.21 14.34
C PRO A 47 -3.47 -4.93 14.70
N THR A 48 -4.42 -4.23 15.28
CA THR A 48 -5.68 -4.86 15.67
C THR A 48 -6.74 -4.79 14.59
N CYS A 49 -6.42 -4.21 13.45
CA CYS A 49 -7.42 -3.99 12.40
C CYS A 49 -7.64 -5.24 11.57
N PRO A 50 -8.88 -5.77 11.53
CA PRO A 50 -9.15 -6.92 10.68
C PRO A 50 -9.12 -6.57 9.20
N ILE A 51 -9.09 -5.29 8.87
CA ILE A 51 -9.04 -4.83 7.50
C ILE A 51 -7.72 -5.21 6.82
N GLY A 52 -6.68 -5.54 7.61
CA GLY A 52 -5.39 -5.85 7.04
C GLY A 52 -5.44 -6.96 6.01
N GLU A 53 -6.14 -8.04 6.31
CA GLU A 53 -6.25 -9.14 5.36
C GLU A 53 -7.00 -8.72 4.10
N MET A 54 -8.05 -7.93 4.26
CA MET A 54 -8.79 -7.42 3.12
C MET A 54 -7.91 -6.53 2.24
N MET A 55 -7.08 -5.71 2.87
CA MET A 55 -6.18 -4.84 2.13
C MET A 55 -5.15 -5.65 1.34
N VAL A 56 -4.64 -6.73 1.94
CA VAL A 56 -3.74 -7.63 1.24
C VAL A 56 -4.43 -8.23 0.02
N MET A 57 -5.65 -8.68 0.18
CA MET A 57 -6.39 -9.25 -0.95
C MET A 57 -6.63 -8.23 -2.05
N GLN A 58 -6.95 -7.00 -1.67
CA GLN A 58 -7.16 -5.94 -2.66
C GLN A 58 -5.86 -5.61 -3.38
N ALA A 59 -4.76 -5.60 -2.64
CA ALA A 59 -3.46 -5.33 -3.26
C ALA A 59 -3.11 -6.42 -4.25
N GLU A 60 -3.33 -7.69 -3.88
CA GLU A 60 -3.06 -8.78 -4.79
C GLU A 60 -3.92 -8.69 -6.04
N ALA A 61 -5.21 -8.35 -5.87
CA ALA A 61 -6.11 -8.23 -7.00
C ALA A 61 -5.68 -7.12 -7.96
N ALA A 62 -5.27 -5.98 -7.39
CA ALA A 62 -4.80 -4.87 -8.21
C ALA A 62 -3.56 -5.25 -9.00
N LEU A 63 -2.64 -5.95 -8.35
CA LEU A 63 -1.40 -6.35 -9.01
C LEU A 63 -1.67 -7.37 -10.12
N ARG A 64 -2.59 -8.30 -9.89
CA ARG A 64 -2.92 -9.28 -10.92
C ARG A 64 -3.59 -8.63 -12.12
N ARG A 65 -4.39 -7.57 -11.89
CA ARG A 65 -5.01 -6.84 -13.00
C ARG A 65 -3.98 -6.10 -13.84
N HIS A 66 -3.01 -5.49 -13.18
CA HIS A 66 -2.02 -4.68 -13.88
C HIS A 66 -0.87 -5.50 -14.45
N PHE A 67 -0.61 -6.68 -13.89
CA PHE A 67 0.49 -7.54 -14.31
C PHE A 67 -0.02 -8.96 -14.55
N PRO A 68 -0.87 -9.14 -15.58
CA PRO A 68 -1.47 -10.46 -15.82
C PRO A 68 -0.44 -11.53 -16.18
N ASP A 69 0.75 -11.12 -16.61
CA ASP A 69 1.79 -12.07 -17.00
C ASP A 69 2.63 -12.53 -15.81
N ALA A 70 2.47 -11.92 -14.65
CA ALA A 70 3.22 -12.34 -13.47
C ALA A 70 2.78 -13.73 -13.03
N ALA A 71 3.74 -14.64 -12.92
CA ALA A 71 3.41 -16.01 -12.52
C ALA A 71 2.94 -16.06 -11.07
N THR A 72 3.53 -15.25 -10.21
CA THR A 72 3.15 -15.19 -8.81
C THR A 72 2.99 -13.74 -8.37
N VAL A 73 2.08 -13.53 -7.43
CA VAL A 73 1.92 -12.24 -6.77
C VAL A 73 1.84 -12.53 -5.28
N HIS A 74 2.84 -12.07 -4.54
CA HIS A 74 2.88 -12.26 -3.09
C HIS A 74 2.82 -10.91 -2.40
N VAL A 75 1.84 -10.76 -1.52
CA VAL A 75 1.72 -9.58 -0.67
C VAL A 75 1.75 -10.06 0.77
N HIS A 76 2.75 -9.62 1.52
CA HIS A 76 2.95 -10.02 2.90
C HIS A 76 2.66 -8.85 3.82
N LEU A 77 1.89 -9.11 4.85
CA LEU A 77 1.61 -8.14 5.89
C LEU A 77 2.66 -8.27 6.97
N ILE A 78 3.42 -7.20 7.21
CA ILE A 78 4.48 -7.20 8.21
C ILE A 78 4.22 -6.07 9.20
N TRP A 79 4.75 -6.24 10.40
CA TRP A 79 4.50 -5.30 11.49
C TRP A 79 5.76 -4.62 12.01
N ASP A 80 6.89 -4.87 11.38
CA ASP A 80 8.16 -4.30 11.79
C ASP A 80 8.89 -3.77 10.55
N PRO A 81 9.26 -2.50 10.55
CA PRO A 81 9.03 -1.50 11.58
C PRO A 81 7.57 -1.10 11.65
N PRO A 82 7.13 -0.61 12.82
CA PRO A 82 5.74 -0.18 12.93
C PRO A 82 5.48 1.08 12.13
N TRP A 83 4.27 1.20 11.62
CA TRP A 83 3.89 2.36 10.83
C TRP A 83 3.80 3.60 11.71
N SER A 84 4.18 4.74 11.13
CA SER A 84 3.97 6.04 11.77
C SER A 84 3.59 7.05 10.69
N PRO A 85 2.93 8.16 11.08
CA PRO A 85 2.55 9.18 10.11
C PRO A 85 3.70 9.79 9.34
N ASP A 86 4.91 9.69 9.88
CA ASP A 86 6.10 10.20 9.20
C ASP A 86 6.39 9.45 7.91
N LEU A 87 5.85 8.26 7.75
CA LEU A 87 6.05 7.45 6.56
C LEU A 87 5.18 7.88 5.40
N MET A 88 4.20 8.74 5.67
CA MET A 88 3.30 9.20 4.61
C MET A 88 4.04 10.11 3.64
N THR A 89 3.64 10.02 2.37
CA THR A 89 4.15 10.96 1.37
C THR A 89 3.57 12.35 1.63
N GLU A 90 4.15 13.34 0.96
CA GLU A 90 3.59 14.69 1.05
C GLU A 90 2.13 14.72 0.61
N GLU A 91 1.84 14.00 -0.46
CA GLU A 91 0.47 13.93 -0.97
C GLU A 91 -0.46 13.28 0.03
N GLY A 92 0.01 12.22 0.69
CA GLY A 92 -0.78 11.56 1.71
C GLY A 92 -1.06 12.47 2.89
N GLN A 93 -0.03 13.18 3.34
CA GLN A 93 -0.20 14.10 4.45
C GLN A 93 -1.14 15.24 4.09
N ARG A 94 -1.03 15.74 2.87
CA ARG A 94 -1.91 16.80 2.40
C ARG A 94 -3.35 16.33 2.33
N ALA A 95 -3.56 15.11 1.85
CA ALA A 95 -4.89 14.55 1.77
C ALA A 95 -5.51 14.35 3.16
N LEU A 96 -4.70 13.91 4.11
CA LEU A 96 -5.17 13.70 5.47
C LEU A 96 -5.54 15.00 6.14
N ASN A 97 -4.68 16.02 6.00
CA ASN A 97 -4.93 17.32 6.60
C ASN A 97 -6.02 18.10 5.88
N GLY A 98 -6.04 17.96 4.53
CA GLY A 98 -7.08 18.59 3.73
C GLY A 98 -6.97 20.10 3.65
N PRO A 99 -7.17 20.67 2.47
CA PRO A 99 -7.13 22.12 2.36
C PRO A 99 -8.28 22.81 3.09
N ASP A 100 -9.39 22.12 3.22
CA ASP A 100 -10.56 22.65 3.89
C ASP A 100 -10.40 22.71 5.40
N ARG A 101 -9.31 22.17 5.91
CA ARG A 101 -9.08 22.17 7.35
C ARG A 101 -8.24 23.35 7.80
N THR A 102 -7.79 24.11 6.86
CA THR A 102 -6.91 25.23 7.16
C THR A 102 -7.65 26.51 7.51
N ARG A 103 -8.93 26.44 7.59
CA ARG A 103 -9.71 27.61 7.93
C ARG A 103 -9.77 27.86 9.35
#